data_6b6849867ea3739de5b929dd2500f98b
#
_entry.id   6b6849867ea3739de5b929dd2500f98b
#
_cell.length_a   1.000
_cell.length_b   1.000
_cell.length_c   1.000
_cell.angle_alpha   90.00
_cell.angle_beta   90.00
_cell.angle_gamma   90.00
#
_symmetry.space_group_name_H-M   'P 1'
#
loop_
_entity.id
_entity.type
_entity.pdbx_description
1 polymer ?
#
loop_
_entity_poly.entity_id
_entity_poly.type
_entity_poly.pdbx_seq_one_letter_code
_entity_poly.pdbx_strand_id
1 'polypeptide(L)'
;MKTVDVDTMTIAYRDLGAGPAVLLLHGWPTSSYLWRNVMPTIARRNRVIAIDLPGFGASAKPLDRRYGFATFSAAIDGLLGELGFDRVALGGHDLGGPIAVRWALQRPDRVTGLALLNTLLYPDLDPAVVEFVNALTTPGPREKLTSSRGLADLFRAGLANPAHAADETIEAIVAPFHDDDARLALAKAGTELSLRTFAEIAAWLPKLTLPVRVVYGTQDRILPGVAATMARLQGDVPQALITALPHCGHFLQEEAPDQIGEILAEFYAALGDY
;
A
#
# COMPACT_ATOMS: atom_id res chain seq x y z
N MET A 1 4.94 -17.82 1.06
CA MET A 1 4.05 -17.23 0.06
C MET A 1 2.97 -18.23 -0.28
N LYS A 2 1.71 -17.81 -0.33
CA LYS A 2 0.54 -18.57 -0.77
C LYS A 2 -0.04 -17.90 -2.01
N THR A 3 -0.86 -18.62 -2.78
CA THR A 3 -1.56 -18.08 -3.95
C THR A 3 -3.03 -18.48 -3.94
N VAL A 4 -3.85 -17.70 -4.59
CA VAL A 4 -5.26 -17.96 -4.87
C VAL A 4 -5.57 -17.48 -6.28
N ASP A 5 -6.45 -18.19 -6.98
CA ASP A 5 -6.92 -17.73 -8.29
C ASP A 5 -8.20 -16.92 -8.12
N VAL A 6 -8.15 -15.67 -8.61
CA VAL A 6 -9.28 -14.74 -8.61
C VAL A 6 -9.60 -14.43 -10.06
N ASP A 7 -10.75 -14.87 -10.54
CA ASP A 7 -11.11 -14.87 -11.96
C ASP A 7 -10.02 -15.55 -12.81
N THR A 8 -9.28 -14.77 -13.59
CA THR A 8 -8.20 -15.25 -14.46
C THR A 8 -6.81 -14.80 -13.97
N MET A 9 -6.69 -14.35 -12.73
CA MET A 9 -5.46 -13.85 -12.15
C MET A 9 -5.05 -14.68 -10.93
N THR A 10 -3.81 -15.14 -10.90
CA THR A 10 -3.21 -15.66 -9.67
C THR A 10 -2.78 -14.50 -8.77
N ILE A 11 -3.30 -14.46 -7.56
CA ILE A 11 -2.98 -13.47 -6.53
C ILE A 11 -2.12 -14.12 -5.45
N ALA A 12 -0.93 -13.58 -5.25
CA ALA A 12 -0.02 -14.03 -4.21
C ALA A 12 -0.24 -13.24 -2.90
N TYR A 13 -0.04 -13.89 -1.77
CA TYR A 13 -0.18 -13.26 -0.46
C TYR A 13 0.66 -13.95 0.62
N ARG A 14 0.94 -13.23 1.69
CA ARG A 14 1.47 -13.75 2.95
C ARG A 14 0.32 -13.87 3.93
N ASP A 15 0.38 -14.88 4.82
CA ASP A 15 -0.68 -15.17 5.80
C ASP A 15 -0.03 -15.64 7.09
N LEU A 16 -0.32 -14.95 8.19
CA LEU A 16 0.31 -15.21 9.48
C LEU A 16 -0.69 -14.95 10.62
N GLY A 17 -0.64 -15.79 11.66
CA GLY A 17 -1.46 -15.65 12.85
C GLY A 17 -2.86 -16.22 12.72
N ALA A 18 -3.71 -15.88 13.67
CA ALA A 18 -5.13 -16.29 13.77
C ALA A 18 -5.93 -15.20 14.48
N GLY A 19 -7.28 -15.21 14.35
CA GLY A 19 -8.17 -14.22 14.95
C GLY A 19 -8.77 -13.27 13.94
N PRO A 20 -9.19 -12.05 14.34
CA PRO A 20 -9.76 -11.05 13.44
C PRO A 20 -8.84 -10.72 12.27
N ALA A 21 -9.43 -10.62 11.08
CA ALA A 21 -8.66 -10.45 9.85
C ALA A 21 -8.13 -9.03 9.67
N VAL A 22 -6.87 -8.93 9.26
CA VAL A 22 -6.21 -7.69 8.83
C VAL A 22 -5.64 -7.91 7.43
N LEU A 23 -6.00 -7.07 6.46
CA LEU A 23 -5.43 -7.06 5.12
C LEU A 23 -4.51 -5.86 4.92
N LEU A 24 -3.26 -6.12 4.58
CA LEU A 24 -2.22 -5.12 4.34
C LEU A 24 -1.94 -4.98 2.84
N LEU A 25 -2.05 -3.76 2.33
CA LEU A 25 -1.81 -3.38 0.95
C LEU A 25 -0.53 -2.56 0.86
N HIS A 26 0.39 -3.00 0.02
CA HIS A 26 1.65 -2.30 -0.26
C HIS A 26 1.47 -1.21 -1.33
N GLY A 27 2.53 -0.47 -1.60
CA GLY A 27 2.62 0.52 -2.66
C GLY A 27 3.65 0.20 -3.74
N TRP A 28 3.89 1.16 -4.60
CA TRP A 28 4.85 1.08 -5.69
C TRP A 28 6.29 1.29 -5.16
N PRO A 29 7.31 0.56 -5.60
CA PRO A 29 7.32 -0.63 -6.46
C PRO A 29 7.41 -1.94 -5.65
N THR A 30 6.88 -1.96 -4.45
CA THR A 30 7.04 -3.03 -3.48
C THR A 30 6.04 -4.18 -3.66
N SER A 31 5.95 -5.05 -2.67
CA SER A 31 5.02 -6.18 -2.60
C SER A 31 4.66 -6.46 -1.13
N SER A 32 3.95 -7.55 -0.86
CA SER A 32 3.72 -8.03 0.51
C SER A 32 5.01 -8.21 1.32
N TYR A 33 6.17 -8.28 0.65
CA TYR A 33 7.47 -8.37 1.31
C TYR A 33 7.76 -7.18 2.23
N LEU A 34 7.27 -5.99 1.89
CA LEU A 34 7.39 -4.79 2.71
C LEU A 34 6.88 -4.98 4.15
N TRP A 35 5.86 -5.82 4.30
CA TRP A 35 5.19 -6.04 5.58
C TRP A 35 5.82 -7.15 6.44
N ARG A 36 6.83 -7.88 5.92
CA ARG A 36 7.38 -9.10 6.55
C ARG A 36 7.84 -8.92 8.00
N ASN A 37 8.44 -7.77 8.31
CA ASN A 37 8.96 -7.46 9.64
C ASN A 37 7.90 -6.86 10.57
N VAL A 38 6.80 -6.33 10.03
CA VAL A 38 5.67 -5.73 10.76
C VAL A 38 4.62 -6.79 11.13
N MET A 39 4.33 -7.72 10.22
CA MET A 39 3.30 -8.75 10.38
C MET A 39 3.42 -9.58 11.67
N PRO A 40 4.62 -10.03 12.12
CA PRO A 40 4.71 -10.89 13.32
C PRO A 40 4.14 -10.26 14.59
N THR A 41 4.30 -8.95 14.76
CA THR A 41 3.78 -8.22 15.91
C THR A 41 2.26 -8.11 15.87
N ILE A 42 1.68 -7.78 14.72
CA ILE A 42 0.23 -7.72 14.52
C ILE A 42 -0.39 -9.13 14.69
N ALA A 43 0.31 -10.16 14.19
CA ALA A 43 -0.15 -11.54 14.19
C ALA A 43 -0.24 -12.19 15.57
N ARG A 44 0.21 -11.51 16.64
CA ARG A 44 0.02 -11.98 18.02
C ARG A 44 -1.47 -12.06 18.42
N ARG A 45 -2.35 -11.26 17.78
CA ARG A 45 -3.78 -11.16 18.09
C ARG A 45 -4.69 -11.16 16.87
N ASN A 46 -4.15 -11.14 15.65
CA ASN A 46 -4.87 -11.03 14.40
C ASN A 46 -4.42 -12.09 13.40
N ARG A 47 -5.28 -12.45 12.46
CA ARG A 47 -4.82 -13.10 11.24
C ARG A 47 -4.48 -12.03 10.22
N VAL A 48 -3.19 -11.91 9.89
CA VAL A 48 -2.65 -10.87 9.03
C VAL A 48 -2.38 -11.42 7.64
N ILE A 49 -3.02 -10.82 6.66
CA ILE A 49 -2.84 -11.12 5.25
C ILE A 49 -2.16 -9.91 4.61
N ALA A 50 -1.03 -10.10 3.92
CA ALA A 50 -0.42 -9.08 3.08
C ALA A 50 -0.48 -9.56 1.63
N ILE A 51 -1.22 -8.84 0.79
CA ILE A 51 -1.42 -9.16 -0.62
C ILE A 51 -0.28 -8.61 -1.48
N ASP A 52 0.13 -9.36 -2.52
CA ASP A 52 0.79 -8.77 -3.68
C ASP A 52 -0.31 -8.28 -4.62
N LEU A 53 -0.46 -6.98 -4.79
CA LEU A 53 -1.45 -6.41 -5.71
C LEU A 53 -1.18 -6.87 -7.15
N PRO A 54 -2.21 -7.02 -8.02
CA PRO A 54 -2.00 -7.28 -9.45
C PRO A 54 -0.97 -6.33 -10.07
N GLY A 55 -0.02 -6.86 -10.84
CA GLY A 55 1.09 -6.10 -11.39
C GLY A 55 2.35 -6.06 -10.52
N PHE A 56 2.30 -6.60 -9.29
CA PHE A 56 3.39 -6.55 -8.32
C PHE A 56 3.78 -7.94 -7.79
N GLY A 57 4.97 -8.03 -7.20
CA GLY A 57 5.44 -9.21 -6.48
C GLY A 57 5.29 -10.48 -7.29
N ALA A 58 4.75 -11.53 -6.67
CA ALA A 58 4.46 -12.81 -7.29
C ALA A 58 3.03 -12.93 -7.87
N SER A 59 2.20 -11.88 -7.78
CA SER A 59 0.89 -11.83 -8.42
C SER A 59 0.98 -11.69 -9.93
N ALA A 60 -0.10 -12.06 -10.62
CA ALA A 60 -0.23 -11.94 -12.07
C ALA A 60 0.02 -10.50 -12.56
N LYS A 61 0.65 -10.38 -13.74
CA LYS A 61 1.03 -9.13 -14.38
C LYS A 61 0.44 -9.00 -15.80
N PRO A 62 -0.91 -9.11 -15.97
CA PRO A 62 -1.53 -9.11 -17.29
C PRO A 62 -1.37 -7.76 -17.98
N LEU A 63 -0.92 -7.74 -19.24
CA LEU A 63 -0.79 -6.52 -20.04
C LEU A 63 -2.07 -6.11 -20.78
N ASP A 64 -2.99 -7.03 -20.94
CA ASP A 64 -4.29 -6.86 -21.59
C ASP A 64 -5.37 -6.23 -20.70
N ARG A 65 -5.04 -5.91 -19.45
CA ARG A 65 -5.95 -5.31 -18.46
C ARG A 65 -5.46 -3.95 -17.97
N ARG A 66 -6.40 -3.15 -17.46
CA ARG A 66 -6.09 -1.90 -16.77
C ARG A 66 -5.84 -2.17 -15.29
N TYR A 67 -4.87 -1.45 -14.74
CA TYR A 67 -4.50 -1.48 -13.31
C TYR A 67 -5.20 -0.34 -12.55
N GLY A 68 -6.50 -0.23 -12.70
CA GLY A 68 -7.30 0.76 -11.98
C GLY A 68 -7.88 0.24 -10.65
N PHE A 69 -8.57 1.10 -9.93
CA PHE A 69 -9.23 0.76 -8.67
C PHE A 69 -10.16 -0.46 -8.78
N ALA A 70 -10.83 -0.67 -9.92
CA ALA A 70 -11.71 -1.82 -10.13
C ALA A 70 -10.93 -3.15 -10.09
N THR A 71 -9.78 -3.22 -10.75
CA THR A 71 -8.92 -4.41 -10.78
C THR A 71 -8.39 -4.74 -9.39
N PHE A 72 -7.90 -3.73 -8.65
CA PHE A 72 -7.44 -3.92 -7.29
C PHE A 72 -8.57 -4.32 -6.33
N SER A 73 -9.76 -3.71 -6.48
CA SER A 73 -10.94 -4.09 -5.68
C SER A 73 -11.37 -5.53 -5.94
N ALA A 74 -11.38 -5.98 -7.20
CA ALA A 74 -11.70 -7.36 -7.54
C ALA A 74 -10.71 -8.37 -6.95
N ALA A 75 -9.40 -8.03 -6.97
CA ALA A 75 -8.38 -8.87 -6.34
C ALA A 75 -8.58 -8.98 -4.82
N ILE A 76 -8.93 -7.88 -4.14
CA ILE A 76 -9.24 -7.87 -2.71
C ILE A 76 -10.51 -8.70 -2.44
N ASP A 77 -11.59 -8.49 -3.20
CA ASP A 77 -12.84 -9.22 -3.03
C ASP A 77 -12.64 -10.73 -3.21
N GLY A 78 -11.94 -11.12 -4.28
CA GLY A 78 -11.66 -12.53 -4.55
C GLY A 78 -10.80 -13.17 -3.47
N LEU A 79 -9.70 -12.51 -3.07
CA LEU A 79 -8.84 -13.02 -2.00
C LEU A 79 -9.61 -13.20 -0.68
N LEU A 80 -10.38 -12.20 -0.25
CA LEU A 80 -11.16 -12.27 0.99
C LEU A 80 -12.26 -13.32 0.90
N GLY A 81 -12.91 -13.46 -0.27
CA GLY A 81 -13.93 -14.48 -0.52
C GLY A 81 -13.36 -15.90 -0.41
N GLU A 82 -12.21 -16.19 -1.03
CA GLU A 82 -11.54 -17.48 -0.96
C GLU A 82 -11.04 -17.81 0.45
N LEU A 83 -10.66 -16.79 1.22
CA LEU A 83 -10.24 -16.98 2.62
C LEU A 83 -11.41 -17.02 3.62
N GLY A 84 -12.65 -16.79 3.16
CA GLY A 84 -13.86 -16.84 3.98
C GLY A 84 -14.00 -15.65 4.94
N PHE A 85 -13.51 -14.45 4.57
CA PHE A 85 -13.64 -13.26 5.40
C PHE A 85 -14.78 -12.36 4.94
N ASP A 86 -15.78 -12.18 5.79
CA ASP A 86 -16.87 -11.22 5.59
C ASP A 86 -16.45 -9.81 5.98
N ARG A 87 -15.63 -9.67 7.03
CA ARG A 87 -15.16 -8.39 7.56
C ARG A 87 -13.65 -8.41 7.76
N VAL A 88 -13.01 -7.24 7.62
CA VAL A 88 -11.56 -7.09 7.68
C VAL A 88 -11.18 -5.68 8.14
N ALA A 89 -10.10 -5.56 8.93
CA ALA A 89 -9.40 -4.29 9.08
C ALA A 89 -8.40 -4.12 7.92
N LEU A 90 -8.20 -2.90 7.45
CA LEU A 90 -7.31 -2.61 6.33
C LEU A 90 -6.07 -1.83 6.78
N GLY A 91 -4.95 -2.11 6.14
CA GLY A 91 -3.76 -1.27 6.21
C GLY A 91 -3.25 -0.97 4.80
N GLY A 92 -2.99 0.30 4.49
CA GLY A 92 -2.51 0.70 3.16
C GLY A 92 -1.29 1.61 3.25
N HIS A 93 -0.26 1.28 2.47
CA HIS A 93 0.94 2.09 2.30
C HIS A 93 1.01 2.61 0.87
N ASP A 94 1.40 3.87 0.66
CA ASP A 94 1.57 4.50 -0.64
C ASP A 94 0.34 4.28 -1.55
N LEU A 95 0.48 3.63 -2.69
CA LEU A 95 -0.60 3.24 -3.60
C LEU A 95 -1.68 2.38 -2.91
N GLY A 96 -1.30 1.55 -1.95
CA GLY A 96 -2.23 0.74 -1.17
C GLY A 96 -3.19 1.55 -0.31
N GLY A 97 -2.84 2.79 0.06
CA GLY A 97 -3.70 3.67 0.84
C GLY A 97 -5.00 4.07 0.13
N PRO A 98 -4.95 4.75 -1.04
CA PRO A 98 -6.16 5.09 -1.78
C PRO A 98 -6.96 3.87 -2.24
N ILE A 99 -6.29 2.73 -2.51
CA ILE A 99 -6.98 1.47 -2.83
C ILE A 99 -7.77 0.99 -1.62
N ALA A 100 -7.18 0.96 -0.42
CA ALA A 100 -7.84 0.56 0.82
C ALA A 100 -9.02 1.49 1.14
N VAL A 101 -8.81 2.82 1.06
CA VAL A 101 -9.87 3.81 1.30
C VAL A 101 -11.02 3.62 0.31
N ARG A 102 -10.72 3.51 -0.99
CA ARG A 102 -11.76 3.32 -2.02
C ARG A 102 -12.56 2.05 -1.79
N TRP A 103 -11.89 0.94 -1.46
CA TRP A 103 -12.55 -0.32 -1.16
C TRP A 103 -13.45 -0.22 0.07
N ALA A 104 -12.97 0.43 1.15
CA ALA A 104 -13.73 0.67 2.37
C ALA A 104 -14.99 1.52 2.13
N LEU A 105 -14.85 2.59 1.35
CA LEU A 105 -15.98 3.46 1.00
C LEU A 105 -17.07 2.76 0.20
N GLN A 106 -16.71 1.76 -0.59
CA GLN A 106 -17.67 0.96 -1.37
C GLN A 106 -18.31 -0.18 -0.56
N ARG A 107 -17.68 -0.57 0.57
CA ARG A 107 -18.06 -1.73 1.39
C ARG A 107 -17.96 -1.41 2.89
N PRO A 108 -18.68 -0.36 3.35
CA PRO A 108 -18.54 0.13 4.72
C PRO A 108 -18.84 -0.94 5.78
N ASP A 109 -19.78 -1.85 5.48
CA ASP A 109 -20.18 -2.92 6.41
C ASP A 109 -19.12 -4.05 6.52
N ARG A 110 -18.14 -4.09 5.59
CA ARG A 110 -17.08 -5.08 5.55
C ARG A 110 -15.77 -4.61 6.21
N VAL A 111 -15.67 -3.34 6.60
CA VAL A 111 -14.42 -2.77 7.15
C VAL A 111 -14.60 -2.42 8.62
N THR A 112 -13.69 -2.90 9.46
CA THR A 112 -13.72 -2.63 10.91
C THR A 112 -12.84 -1.44 11.29
N GLY A 113 -11.80 -1.13 10.53
CA GLY A 113 -10.91 0.00 10.74
C GLY A 113 -9.89 0.14 9.62
N LEU A 114 -9.23 1.28 9.55
CA LEU A 114 -8.33 1.66 8.46
C LEU A 114 -7.02 2.24 9.00
N ALA A 115 -5.90 1.62 8.64
CA ALA A 115 -4.56 2.16 8.89
C ALA A 115 -3.95 2.69 7.58
N LEU A 116 -3.35 3.89 7.62
CA LEU A 116 -2.76 4.57 6.46
C LEU A 116 -1.32 4.96 6.77
N LEU A 117 -0.40 4.56 5.88
CA LEU A 117 1.02 4.80 6.04
C LEU A 117 1.57 5.50 4.79
N ASN A 118 2.25 6.65 4.94
CA ASN A 118 2.88 7.42 3.86
C ASN A 118 2.13 7.30 2.52
N THR A 119 0.95 7.89 2.42
CA THR A 119 0.05 7.69 1.28
C THR A 119 -0.52 9.00 0.73
N LEU A 120 -1.09 8.93 -0.45
CA LEU A 120 -1.82 10.01 -1.12
C LEU A 120 -3.32 9.73 -1.12
N LEU A 121 -4.14 10.76 -0.96
CA LEU A 121 -5.60 10.60 -0.81
C LEU A 121 -6.40 11.61 -1.64
N TYR A 122 -5.75 12.63 -2.17
CA TYR A 122 -6.39 13.79 -2.81
C TYR A 122 -6.00 13.93 -4.27
N PRO A 123 -6.86 14.53 -5.13
CA PRO A 123 -6.59 14.68 -6.55
C PRO A 123 -5.54 15.75 -6.89
N ASP A 124 -5.25 16.65 -5.96
CA ASP A 124 -4.22 17.67 -6.06
C ASP A 124 -2.85 17.07 -5.73
N LEU A 125 -2.29 16.36 -6.70
CA LEU A 125 -1.03 15.63 -6.55
C LEU A 125 0.14 16.60 -6.39
N ASP A 126 1.09 16.24 -5.52
CA ASP A 126 2.39 16.90 -5.41
C ASP A 126 3.12 16.86 -6.77
N PRO A 127 3.85 17.95 -7.15
CA PRO A 127 4.64 17.97 -8.38
C PRO A 127 5.58 16.78 -8.55
N ALA A 128 6.16 16.26 -7.46
CA ALA A 128 7.01 15.06 -7.51
C ALA A 128 6.24 13.83 -7.97
N VAL A 129 4.99 13.65 -7.54
CA VAL A 129 4.11 12.56 -8.00
C VAL A 129 3.75 12.73 -9.48
N VAL A 130 3.49 13.95 -9.92
CA VAL A 130 3.20 14.24 -11.34
C VAL A 130 4.43 13.92 -12.21
N GLU A 131 5.63 14.32 -11.78
CA GLU A 131 6.88 14.00 -12.47
C GLU A 131 7.12 12.49 -12.54
N PHE A 132 6.90 11.78 -11.45
CA PHE A 132 6.99 10.33 -11.37
C PHE A 132 6.03 9.64 -12.37
N VAL A 133 4.75 10.05 -12.42
CA VAL A 133 3.76 9.53 -13.37
C VAL A 133 4.19 9.82 -14.81
N ASN A 134 4.68 11.03 -15.10
CA ASN A 134 5.20 11.38 -16.41
C ASN A 134 6.40 10.51 -16.80
N ALA A 135 7.32 10.24 -15.89
CA ALA A 135 8.44 9.35 -16.13
C ALA A 135 7.98 7.92 -16.47
N LEU A 136 7.00 7.39 -15.76
CA LEU A 136 6.45 6.04 -16.00
C LEU A 136 5.66 5.93 -17.33
N THR A 137 5.07 7.02 -17.81
CA THR A 137 4.30 7.03 -19.07
C THR A 137 5.15 7.33 -20.31
N THR A 138 6.37 7.84 -20.13
CA THR A 138 7.26 8.25 -21.21
C THR A 138 8.31 7.16 -21.49
N PRO A 139 8.41 6.63 -22.71
CA PRO A 139 9.51 5.74 -23.12
C PRO A 139 10.89 6.35 -22.83
N GLY A 140 11.88 5.53 -22.49
CA GLY A 140 13.19 5.97 -22.05
C GLY A 140 13.25 6.25 -20.55
N PRO A 141 12.61 7.29 -20.02
CA PRO A 141 12.43 7.49 -18.59
C PRO A 141 11.81 6.29 -17.88
N ARG A 142 10.76 5.68 -18.44
CA ARG A 142 10.12 4.47 -17.90
C ARG A 142 11.11 3.31 -17.81
N GLU A 143 11.80 2.97 -18.88
CA GLU A 143 12.76 1.87 -18.93
C GLU A 143 13.89 2.07 -17.91
N LYS A 144 14.36 3.31 -17.75
CA LYS A 144 15.38 3.68 -16.75
C LYS A 144 14.83 3.50 -15.33
N LEU A 145 13.64 4.02 -15.04
CA LEU A 145 13.05 3.99 -13.70
C LEU A 145 12.66 2.57 -13.26
N THR A 146 12.12 1.74 -14.18
CA THR A 146 11.72 0.36 -13.91
C THR A 146 12.86 -0.66 -14.06
N SER A 147 14.08 -0.23 -14.46
CA SER A 147 15.25 -1.10 -14.44
C SER A 147 15.62 -1.52 -13.02
N SER A 148 16.34 -2.65 -12.88
CA SER A 148 16.82 -3.11 -11.57
C SER A 148 17.56 -2.01 -10.80
N ARG A 149 18.41 -1.25 -11.48
CA ARG A 149 19.12 -0.12 -10.88
C ARG A 149 18.16 1.01 -10.49
N GLY A 150 17.22 1.38 -11.38
CA GLY A 150 16.26 2.45 -11.12
C GLY A 150 15.37 2.16 -9.92
N LEU A 151 14.88 0.92 -9.81
CA LEU A 151 14.08 0.48 -8.66
C LEU A 151 14.89 0.49 -7.35
N ALA A 152 16.14 0.00 -7.38
CA ALA A 152 17.04 0.01 -6.23
C ALA A 152 17.37 1.45 -5.78
N ASP A 153 17.68 2.33 -6.72
CA ASP A 153 18.03 3.74 -6.43
C ASP A 153 16.81 4.48 -5.84
N LEU A 154 15.59 4.24 -6.39
CA LEU A 154 14.36 4.84 -5.87
C LEU A 154 14.03 4.33 -4.46
N PHE A 155 14.17 3.03 -4.23
CA PHE A 155 13.94 2.47 -2.89
C PHE A 155 14.88 3.09 -1.85
N ARG A 156 16.19 3.18 -2.17
CA ARG A 156 17.16 3.86 -1.30
C ARG A 156 16.83 5.33 -1.07
N ALA A 157 16.40 6.03 -2.11
CA ALA A 157 16.01 7.45 -2.01
C ALA A 157 14.78 7.65 -1.10
N GLY A 158 13.87 6.68 -1.05
CA GLY A 158 12.70 6.71 -0.18
C GLY A 158 12.98 6.48 1.30
N LEU A 159 14.15 5.95 1.66
CA LEU A 159 14.56 5.80 3.06
C LEU A 159 15.17 7.10 3.61
N ALA A 160 14.87 7.46 4.85
CA ALA A 160 15.57 8.56 5.55
C ALA A 160 17.05 8.22 5.71
N ASN A 161 17.34 6.96 6.09
CA ASN A 161 18.69 6.42 6.13
C ASN A 161 18.86 5.29 5.09
N PRO A 162 19.54 5.54 3.94
CA PRO A 162 19.78 4.53 2.91
C PRO A 162 20.49 3.27 3.37
N ALA A 163 21.17 3.29 4.53
CA ALA A 163 21.82 2.11 5.10
C ALA A 163 20.84 1.02 5.56
N HIS A 164 19.56 1.35 5.72
CA HIS A 164 18.50 0.37 5.97
C HIS A 164 18.09 -0.43 4.72
N ALA A 165 18.57 -0.05 3.54
CA ALA A 165 18.35 -0.81 2.30
C ALA A 165 19.30 -2.01 2.22
N ALA A 166 19.02 -3.09 2.94
CA ALA A 166 19.78 -4.32 2.84
C ALA A 166 19.70 -4.90 1.42
N ASP A 167 20.79 -5.54 0.96
CA ASP A 167 20.85 -6.11 -0.39
C ASP A 167 19.75 -7.14 -0.63
N GLU A 168 19.40 -7.95 0.37
CA GLU A 168 18.26 -8.89 0.30
C GLU A 168 16.93 -8.17 0.06
N THR A 169 16.70 -7.02 0.70
CA THR A 169 15.49 -6.22 0.51
C THR A 169 15.43 -5.64 -0.91
N ILE A 170 16.55 -5.12 -1.40
CA ILE A 170 16.68 -4.64 -2.77
C ILE A 170 16.38 -5.75 -3.77
N GLU A 171 16.99 -6.93 -3.60
CA GLU A 171 16.75 -8.07 -4.48
C GLU A 171 15.27 -8.49 -4.47
N ALA A 172 14.63 -8.56 -3.30
CA ALA A 172 13.23 -8.92 -3.18
C ALA A 172 12.29 -7.94 -3.90
N ILE A 173 12.67 -6.65 -3.98
CA ILE A 173 11.90 -5.61 -4.68
C ILE A 173 12.12 -5.70 -6.19
N VAL A 174 13.36 -5.97 -6.63
CA VAL A 174 13.76 -5.95 -8.03
C VAL A 174 13.41 -7.24 -8.76
N ALA A 175 13.58 -8.39 -8.09
CA ALA A 175 13.40 -9.73 -8.67
C ALA A 175 12.10 -9.95 -9.45
N PRO A 176 10.93 -9.43 -9.03
CA PRO A 176 9.68 -9.60 -9.77
C PRO A 176 9.63 -8.91 -11.15
N PHE A 177 10.61 -8.07 -11.49
CA PHE A 177 10.61 -7.19 -12.65
C PHE A 177 11.83 -7.39 -13.56
N HIS A 178 12.26 -8.65 -13.75
CA HIS A 178 13.43 -8.97 -14.59
C HIS A 178 13.17 -8.80 -16.10
N ASP A 179 11.93 -9.03 -16.56
CA ASP A 179 11.56 -8.92 -17.95
C ASP A 179 10.81 -7.62 -18.28
N ASP A 180 10.73 -7.30 -19.57
CA ASP A 180 10.14 -6.05 -20.06
C ASP A 180 8.62 -6.00 -19.81
N ASP A 181 7.93 -7.13 -19.91
CA ASP A 181 6.49 -7.21 -19.68
C ASP A 181 6.15 -6.95 -18.21
N ALA A 182 6.90 -7.52 -17.28
CA ALA A 182 6.75 -7.26 -15.85
C ALA A 182 7.03 -5.79 -15.51
N ARG A 183 8.06 -5.18 -16.12
CA ARG A 183 8.35 -3.74 -15.96
C ARG A 183 7.25 -2.86 -16.54
N LEU A 184 6.69 -3.24 -17.69
CA LEU A 184 5.56 -2.51 -18.27
C LEU A 184 4.30 -2.64 -17.40
N ALA A 185 4.00 -3.81 -16.86
CA ALA A 185 2.90 -4.02 -15.92
C ALA A 185 3.07 -3.16 -14.66
N LEU A 186 4.29 -3.12 -14.10
CA LEU A 186 4.63 -2.26 -12.96
C LEU A 186 4.38 -0.76 -13.27
N ALA A 187 4.79 -0.29 -14.45
CA ALA A 187 4.56 1.08 -14.87
C ALA A 187 3.07 1.40 -15.01
N LYS A 188 2.29 0.51 -15.65
CA LYS A 188 0.84 0.63 -15.76
C LYS A 188 0.17 0.67 -14.37
N ALA A 189 0.58 -0.22 -13.46
CA ALA A 189 0.03 -0.29 -12.11
C ALA A 189 0.28 1.00 -11.29
N GLY A 190 1.39 1.70 -11.55
CA GLY A 190 1.71 2.99 -10.92
C GLY A 190 1.00 4.20 -11.54
N THR A 191 0.40 4.07 -12.73
CA THR A 191 -0.11 5.23 -13.48
C THR A 191 -1.59 5.19 -13.82
N GLU A 192 -2.26 4.05 -13.68
CA GLU A 192 -3.64 3.89 -14.14
C GLU A 192 -4.71 4.18 -13.08
N LEU A 193 -4.33 4.71 -11.91
CA LEU A 193 -5.28 5.21 -10.93
C LEU A 193 -5.89 6.54 -11.39
N SER A 194 -7.21 6.60 -11.40
CA SER A 194 -7.96 7.75 -11.91
C SER A 194 -7.99 8.91 -10.93
N LEU A 195 -7.59 10.11 -11.35
CA LEU A 195 -7.77 11.35 -10.58
C LEU A 195 -9.23 11.62 -10.21
N ARG A 196 -10.18 11.21 -11.08
CA ARG A 196 -11.61 11.27 -10.76
C ARG A 196 -11.92 10.46 -9.50
N THR A 197 -11.34 9.27 -9.36
CA THR A 197 -11.56 8.44 -8.17
C THR A 197 -10.92 9.04 -6.92
N PHE A 198 -9.76 9.73 -7.04
CA PHE A 198 -9.20 10.50 -5.92
C PHE A 198 -10.15 11.65 -5.50
N ALA A 199 -10.79 12.33 -6.45
CA ALA A 199 -11.79 13.35 -6.12
C ALA A 199 -13.02 12.75 -5.41
N GLU A 200 -13.46 11.54 -5.82
CA GLU A 200 -14.51 10.80 -5.13
C GLU A 200 -14.08 10.41 -3.70
N ILE A 201 -12.86 9.91 -3.52
CA ILE A 201 -12.29 9.61 -2.19
C ILE A 201 -12.31 10.87 -1.32
N ALA A 202 -11.75 11.98 -1.79
CA ALA A 202 -11.71 13.24 -1.06
C ALA A 202 -13.11 13.73 -0.62
N ALA A 203 -14.12 13.61 -1.49
CA ALA A 203 -15.50 13.99 -1.19
C ALA A 203 -16.18 13.07 -0.14
N TRP A 204 -15.67 11.85 0.05
CA TRP A 204 -16.24 10.88 0.99
C TRP A 204 -15.50 10.82 2.32
N LEU A 205 -14.23 11.20 2.38
CA LEU A 205 -13.44 11.21 3.62
C LEU A 205 -14.15 11.89 4.80
N PRO A 206 -14.80 13.07 4.64
CA PRO A 206 -15.53 13.71 5.75
C PRO A 206 -16.74 12.91 6.27
N LYS A 207 -17.18 11.89 5.55
CA LYS A 207 -18.30 11.02 5.93
C LYS A 207 -17.84 9.70 6.55
N LEU A 208 -16.52 9.50 6.64
CA LEU A 208 -15.95 8.27 7.17
C LEU A 208 -16.12 8.20 8.69
N THR A 209 -16.83 7.19 9.15
CA THR A 209 -17.09 6.95 10.58
C THR A 209 -16.21 5.86 11.18
N LEU A 210 -15.48 5.15 10.34
CA LEU A 210 -14.56 4.08 10.78
C LEU A 210 -13.43 4.65 11.66
N PRO A 211 -12.91 3.87 12.62
CA PRO A 211 -11.64 4.17 13.27
C PRO A 211 -10.51 4.27 12.21
N VAL A 212 -9.72 5.33 12.28
CA VAL A 212 -8.60 5.55 11.37
C VAL A 212 -7.32 5.76 12.17
N ARG A 213 -6.27 5.04 11.79
CA ARG A 213 -4.91 5.17 12.31
C ARG A 213 -3.99 5.63 11.19
N VAL A 214 -3.23 6.68 11.42
CA VAL A 214 -2.25 7.20 10.45
C VAL A 214 -0.87 7.17 11.08
N VAL A 215 0.10 6.68 10.31
CA VAL A 215 1.53 6.75 10.69
C VAL A 215 2.30 7.23 9.47
N TYR A 216 3.12 8.25 9.62
CA TYR A 216 3.93 8.72 8.50
C TYR A 216 5.34 9.14 8.92
N GLY A 217 6.31 8.87 8.06
CA GLY A 217 7.68 9.35 8.18
C GLY A 217 7.77 10.79 7.66
N THR A 218 8.36 11.70 8.46
CA THR A 218 8.44 13.11 8.06
C THR A 218 9.58 13.40 7.07
N GLN A 219 10.48 12.43 6.83
CA GLN A 219 11.57 12.53 5.88
C GLN A 219 11.23 11.85 4.53
N ASP A 220 9.95 11.74 4.19
CA ASP A 220 9.48 11.15 2.94
C ASP A 220 9.92 12.02 1.74
N ARG A 221 10.80 11.46 0.89
CA ARG A 221 11.28 12.09 -0.33
C ARG A 221 10.54 11.64 -1.58
N ILE A 222 9.70 10.60 -1.46
CA ILE A 222 8.82 10.11 -2.53
C ILE A 222 7.52 10.91 -2.53
N LEU A 223 6.96 11.16 -1.34
CA LEU A 223 5.77 11.99 -1.13
C LEU A 223 6.12 13.19 -0.24
N PRO A 224 6.86 14.20 -0.74
CA PRO A 224 7.34 15.32 0.09
C PRO A 224 6.20 16.12 0.72
N GLY A 225 5.00 16.10 0.12
CA GLY A 225 3.78 16.72 0.66
C GLY A 225 3.02 15.87 1.69
N VAL A 226 3.54 14.71 2.14
CA VAL A 226 2.80 13.78 3.01
C VAL A 226 2.30 14.41 4.30
N ALA A 227 3.09 15.27 4.94
CA ALA A 227 2.67 15.96 6.17
C ALA A 227 1.45 16.87 5.95
N ALA A 228 1.40 17.61 4.84
CA ALA A 228 0.25 18.43 4.46
C ALA A 228 -0.97 17.56 4.13
N THR A 229 -0.78 16.44 3.44
CA THR A 229 -1.83 15.45 3.17
C THR A 229 -2.43 14.91 4.47
N MET A 230 -1.60 14.54 5.45
CA MET A 230 -2.08 14.03 6.74
C MET A 230 -2.73 15.10 7.60
N ALA A 231 -2.26 16.35 7.54
CA ALA A 231 -2.93 17.48 8.21
C ALA A 231 -4.33 17.76 7.60
N ARG A 232 -4.46 17.68 6.27
CA ARG A 232 -5.75 17.77 5.60
C ARG A 232 -6.67 16.62 5.98
N LEU A 233 -6.15 15.39 6.00
CA LEU A 233 -6.91 14.22 6.45
C LEU A 233 -7.43 14.39 7.89
N GLN A 234 -6.64 14.94 8.80
CA GLN A 234 -7.08 15.22 10.18
C GLN A 234 -8.27 16.18 10.22
N GLY A 235 -8.32 17.15 9.29
CA GLY A 235 -9.47 18.04 9.15
C GLY A 235 -10.71 17.36 8.62
N ASP A 236 -10.55 16.48 7.63
CA ASP A 236 -11.65 15.74 6.98
C ASP A 236 -12.15 14.56 7.85
N VAL A 237 -11.27 13.94 8.65
CA VAL A 237 -11.53 12.76 9.49
C VAL A 237 -11.04 13.04 10.92
N PRO A 238 -11.78 13.82 11.71
CA PRO A 238 -11.33 14.30 13.05
C PRO A 238 -10.98 13.18 14.03
N GLN A 239 -11.60 12.00 13.88
CA GLN A 239 -11.33 10.82 14.72
C GLN A 239 -10.03 10.09 14.37
N ALA A 240 -9.33 10.48 13.29
CA ALA A 240 -8.08 9.83 12.91
C ALA A 240 -6.99 10.08 13.97
N LEU A 241 -6.35 8.99 14.41
CA LEU A 241 -5.19 9.04 15.29
C LEU A 241 -3.91 9.10 14.45
N ILE A 242 -3.22 10.24 14.47
CA ILE A 242 -2.04 10.48 13.63
C ILE A 242 -0.75 10.45 14.45
N THR A 243 0.26 9.71 13.97
CA THR A 243 1.62 9.70 14.51
C THR A 243 2.61 10.05 13.40
N ALA A 244 3.41 11.08 13.62
CA ALA A 244 4.54 11.42 12.77
C ALA A 244 5.82 10.79 13.33
N LEU A 245 6.62 10.15 12.47
CA LEU A 245 7.91 9.54 12.82
C LEU A 245 9.05 10.39 12.23
N PRO A 246 9.76 11.17 13.07
CA PRO A 246 10.73 12.17 12.58
C PRO A 246 11.99 11.56 11.95
N HIS A 247 12.24 10.27 12.17
CA HIS A 247 13.44 9.57 11.67
C HIS A 247 13.15 8.58 10.53
N CYS A 248 11.91 8.55 10.02
CA CYS A 248 11.52 7.66 8.94
C CYS A 248 11.23 8.44 7.65
N GLY A 249 11.55 7.79 6.53
CA GLY A 249 11.20 8.20 5.19
C GLY A 249 9.89 7.56 4.71
N HIS A 250 9.84 7.29 3.41
CA HIS A 250 8.69 6.69 2.75
C HIS A 250 8.46 5.22 3.17
N PHE A 251 9.52 4.42 3.20
CA PHE A 251 9.45 2.98 3.53
C PHE A 251 9.67 2.75 5.04
N LEU A 252 8.83 3.38 5.86
CA LEU A 252 8.95 3.35 7.32
C LEU A 252 8.88 1.93 7.90
N GLN A 253 8.31 0.96 7.19
CA GLN A 253 8.28 -0.46 7.58
C GLN A 253 9.67 -1.11 7.58
N GLU A 254 10.63 -0.57 6.83
CA GLU A 254 12.02 -1.00 6.83
C GLU A 254 12.84 -0.27 7.91
N GLU A 255 12.48 0.97 8.23
CA GLU A 255 13.25 1.83 9.13
C GLU A 255 12.85 1.69 10.60
N ALA A 256 11.56 1.39 10.87
CA ALA A 256 11.02 1.27 12.22
C ALA A 256 10.00 0.11 12.33
N PRO A 257 10.33 -1.14 11.90
CA PRO A 257 9.37 -2.25 11.83
C PRO A 257 8.72 -2.57 13.17
N ASP A 258 9.47 -2.57 14.26
CA ASP A 258 8.95 -2.87 15.60
C ASP A 258 7.96 -1.79 16.06
N GLN A 259 8.32 -0.52 15.90
CA GLN A 259 7.46 0.59 16.28
C GLN A 259 6.17 0.62 15.44
N ILE A 260 6.26 0.40 14.13
CA ILE A 260 5.09 0.28 13.26
C ILE A 260 4.24 -0.93 13.65
N GLY A 261 4.89 -2.05 13.93
CA GLY A 261 4.23 -3.28 14.36
C GLY A 261 3.40 -3.08 15.63
N GLU A 262 3.98 -2.45 16.66
CA GLU A 262 3.26 -2.19 17.93
C GLU A 262 2.11 -1.20 17.74
N ILE A 263 2.33 -0.08 17.03
CA ILE A 263 1.28 0.91 16.74
C ILE A 263 0.08 0.27 16.02
N LEU A 264 0.34 -0.57 15.01
CA LEU A 264 -0.71 -1.23 14.25
C LEU A 264 -1.37 -2.37 15.07
N ALA A 265 -0.60 -3.13 15.82
CA ALA A 265 -1.13 -4.19 16.69
C ALA A 265 -2.07 -3.63 17.78
N GLU A 266 -1.70 -2.51 18.42
CA GLU A 266 -2.56 -1.82 19.37
C GLU A 266 -3.86 -1.32 18.71
N PHE A 267 -3.74 -0.70 17.52
CA PHE A 267 -4.88 -0.21 16.78
C PHE A 267 -5.85 -1.34 16.40
N TYR A 268 -5.34 -2.41 15.76
CA TYR A 268 -6.20 -3.52 15.34
C TYR A 268 -6.80 -4.30 16.52
N ALA A 269 -6.08 -4.44 17.62
CA ALA A 269 -6.62 -5.06 18.83
C ALA A 269 -7.76 -4.24 19.47
N ALA A 270 -7.72 -2.91 19.36
CA ALA A 270 -8.76 -2.03 19.88
C ALA A 270 -10.06 -2.05 19.05
N LEU A 271 -10.04 -2.58 17.81
CA LEU A 271 -11.24 -2.72 16.98
C LEU A 271 -12.20 -3.80 17.48
N GLY A 272 -11.75 -4.71 18.35
CA GLY A 272 -12.56 -5.77 18.95
C GLY A 272 -12.84 -6.96 18.01
N ASP A 273 -13.48 -7.97 18.57
CA ASP A 273 -14.01 -9.12 17.84
C ASP A 273 -15.42 -8.75 17.32
N TYR A 274 -15.51 -8.13 16.15
CA TYR A 274 -16.79 -7.82 15.50
C TYR A 274 -17.15 -8.84 14.43
#